data_2458b07cfb9fb2e7558a167bd04da98d
#
_entry.id   2458b07cfb9fb2e7558a167bd04da98d
#
_cell.length_a   1.000
_cell.length_b   1.000
_cell.length_c   1.000
_cell.angle_alpha   90.00
_cell.angle_beta   90.00
_cell.angle_gamma   90.00
#
_symmetry.space_group_name_H-M   'P 1'
#
loop_
_entity.id
_entity.type
_entity.pdbx_description
1 polymer ?
#
loop_
_entity_poly.entity_id
_entity_poly.type
_entity_poly.pdbx_seq_one_letter_code
_entity_poly.pdbx_strand_id
1 'polypeptide(L)'
;CNTIRLRLAMRIVKYDAAWAKSEAEAAMNDSNGLIETNDANFGIAGNGYVNPLYGLAFSYGDCVLNANIPSLLGGMNDARLEKYATTNADGDFFGIRNGVKGLEEGKNSDNYKAIVSKPNLVATSPAILATAGETILLEAEAALRGWNVNGKGTAKDLYEKGVKASF
;
A
#
# COMPACT_ATOMS: atom_id res chain seq x y z
N CYS A 1 -1.78 12.60 12.89
CA CYS A 1 -3.10 13.16 12.53
C CYS A 1 -3.08 13.88 11.19
N ASN A 2 -2.11 14.75 10.91
CA ASN A 2 -2.09 15.62 9.71
C ASN A 2 -2.05 14.82 8.39
N THR A 3 -1.30 13.73 8.30
CA THR A 3 -1.28 12.85 7.12
C THR A 3 -2.68 12.31 6.78
N ILE A 4 -3.43 11.86 7.78
CA ILE A 4 -4.81 11.39 7.56
C ILE A 4 -5.74 12.54 7.20
N ARG A 5 -5.56 13.73 7.79
CA ARG A 5 -6.29 14.94 7.42
C ARG A 5 -6.06 15.31 5.95
N LEU A 6 -4.81 15.31 5.49
CA LEU A 6 -4.44 15.52 4.09
C LEU A 6 -5.10 14.48 3.18
N ARG A 7 -4.99 13.18 3.51
CA ARG A 7 -5.63 12.10 2.75
C ARG A 7 -7.14 12.32 2.60
N LEU A 8 -7.83 12.65 3.68
CA LEU A 8 -9.27 12.89 3.66
C LEU A 8 -9.63 14.14 2.84
N ALA A 9 -8.87 15.23 2.99
CA ALA A 9 -9.04 16.44 2.20
C ALA A 9 -8.94 16.14 0.68
N MET A 10 -7.95 15.35 0.26
CA MET A 10 -7.80 14.96 -1.15
C MET A 10 -8.96 14.10 -1.67
N ARG A 11 -9.63 13.34 -0.82
CA ARG A 11 -10.79 12.50 -1.22
C ARG A 11 -12.05 13.31 -1.52
N ILE A 12 -12.23 14.45 -0.89
CA ILE A 12 -13.44 15.28 -1.03
C ILE A 12 -13.30 16.40 -2.07
N VAL A 13 -12.16 16.52 -2.75
CA VAL A 13 -11.88 17.58 -3.74
C VAL A 13 -13.00 17.75 -4.77
N LYS A 14 -13.60 16.65 -5.22
CA LYS A 14 -14.69 16.70 -6.21
C LYS A 14 -16.03 17.16 -5.63
N TYR A 15 -16.20 17.05 -4.33
CA TYR A 15 -17.41 17.46 -3.62
C TYR A 15 -17.35 18.92 -3.17
N ASP A 16 -16.27 19.31 -2.51
CA ASP A 16 -16.01 20.69 -2.07
C ASP A 16 -14.52 21.02 -2.21
N ALA A 17 -14.16 21.61 -3.34
CA ALA A 17 -12.78 21.93 -3.66
C ALA A 17 -12.18 23.02 -2.75
N ALA A 18 -13.01 23.97 -2.29
CA ALA A 18 -12.55 25.07 -1.45
C ALA A 18 -12.23 24.57 -0.04
N TRP A 19 -13.11 23.79 0.53
CA TRP A 19 -12.88 23.17 1.84
C TRP A 19 -11.72 22.17 1.79
N ALA A 20 -11.65 21.33 0.75
CA ALA A 20 -10.55 20.40 0.54
C ALA A 20 -9.20 21.12 0.52
N LYS A 21 -9.09 22.22 -0.23
CA LYS A 21 -7.88 23.04 -0.28
C LYS A 21 -7.51 23.57 1.11
N SER A 22 -8.46 24.17 1.81
CA SER A 22 -8.24 24.74 3.14
C SER A 22 -7.73 23.71 4.14
N GLU A 23 -8.33 22.51 4.16
CA GLU A 23 -7.94 21.41 5.05
C GLU A 23 -6.58 20.81 4.69
N ALA A 24 -6.32 20.65 3.39
CA ALA A 24 -5.03 20.14 2.92
C ALA A 24 -3.88 21.10 3.24
N GLU A 25 -4.06 22.40 2.94
CA GLU A 25 -3.06 23.43 3.25
C GLU A 25 -2.83 23.54 4.76
N ALA A 26 -3.88 23.49 5.57
CA ALA A 26 -3.75 23.48 7.02
C ALA A 26 -2.98 22.26 7.53
N ALA A 27 -3.22 21.07 6.95
CA ALA A 27 -2.47 19.85 7.31
C ALA A 27 -0.99 19.93 6.92
N MET A 28 -0.69 20.46 5.73
CA MET A 28 0.69 20.56 5.20
C MET A 28 1.51 21.65 5.88
N ASN A 29 0.85 22.70 6.43
CA ASN A 29 1.51 23.81 7.10
C ASN A 29 1.53 23.70 8.63
N ASP A 30 0.99 22.60 9.19
CA ASP A 30 0.98 22.36 10.64
C ASP A 30 2.40 22.07 11.15
N SER A 31 2.75 22.66 12.30
CA SER A 31 4.08 22.53 12.92
C SER A 31 4.44 21.10 13.34
N ASN A 32 3.45 20.23 13.56
CA ASN A 32 3.68 18.81 13.86
C ASN A 32 4.03 17.98 12.62
N GLY A 33 3.95 18.56 11.42
CA GLY A 33 4.37 17.94 10.18
C GLY A 33 3.49 16.77 9.71
N LEU A 34 3.99 16.10 8.69
CA LEU A 34 3.41 14.93 8.04
C LEU A 34 4.37 13.74 8.13
N ILE A 35 3.91 12.56 7.74
CA ILE A 35 4.77 11.38 7.57
C ILE A 35 5.54 11.55 6.26
N GLU A 36 6.82 11.92 6.32
CA GLU A 36 7.66 12.19 5.14
C GLU A 36 8.89 11.29 5.02
N THR A 37 9.08 10.38 5.99
CA THR A 37 10.17 9.40 5.99
C THR A 37 9.62 8.00 6.28
N ASN A 38 10.28 6.97 5.75
CA ASN A 38 9.81 5.59 5.92
C ASN A 38 9.87 5.11 7.38
N ASP A 39 10.78 5.66 8.19
CA ASP A 39 10.84 5.36 9.63
C ASP A 39 9.64 5.89 10.41
N ALA A 40 8.95 6.90 9.87
CA ALA A 40 7.75 7.48 10.46
C ALA A 40 6.45 6.81 9.96
N ASN A 41 6.54 5.80 9.11
CA ASN A 41 5.36 5.08 8.62
C ASN A 41 4.50 4.63 9.80
N PHE A 42 3.20 4.92 9.72
CA PHE A 42 2.25 4.65 10.79
C PHE A 42 1.48 3.35 10.54
N GLY A 43 1.51 2.46 11.53
CA GLY A 43 0.80 1.19 11.48
C GLY A 43 0.38 0.72 12.86
N ILE A 44 -0.46 -0.30 12.90
CA ILE A 44 -0.87 -0.99 14.11
C ILE A 44 0.09 -2.15 14.34
N ALA A 45 0.72 -2.14 15.50
CA ALA A 45 1.60 -3.21 15.99
C ALA A 45 1.55 -3.20 17.52
N GLY A 46 2.09 -4.22 18.17
CA GLY A 46 2.22 -4.22 19.63
C GLY A 46 2.09 -5.59 20.26
N ASN A 47 2.15 -5.61 21.58
CA ASN A 47 2.11 -6.83 22.35
C ASN A 47 0.71 -7.49 22.23
N GLY A 48 0.66 -8.75 21.83
CA GLY A 48 -0.58 -9.48 21.56
C GLY A 48 -1.27 -9.16 20.23
N TYR A 49 -0.70 -8.24 19.42
CA TYR A 49 -1.22 -7.96 18.08
C TYR A 49 -0.87 -9.09 17.11
N VAL A 50 -1.85 -9.54 16.35
CA VAL A 50 -1.66 -10.44 15.21
C VAL A 50 -2.22 -9.75 13.98
N ASN A 51 -1.40 -9.67 12.93
CA ASN A 51 -1.82 -9.06 11.67
C ASN A 51 -3.01 -9.85 11.09
N PRO A 52 -4.17 -9.20 10.83
CA PRO A 52 -5.35 -9.89 10.31
C PRO A 52 -5.10 -10.59 8.96
N LEU A 53 -4.26 -10.01 8.11
CA LEU A 53 -3.90 -10.63 6.83
C LEU A 53 -3.10 -11.94 7.04
N TYR A 54 -2.28 -12.01 8.10
CA TYR A 54 -1.61 -13.26 8.46
C TYR A 54 -2.62 -14.35 8.81
N GLY A 55 -3.63 -14.03 9.62
CA GLY A 55 -4.72 -14.95 9.93
C GLY A 55 -5.42 -15.48 8.68
N LEU A 56 -5.79 -14.59 7.78
CA LEU A 56 -6.46 -14.94 6.52
C LEU A 56 -5.57 -15.78 5.59
N ALA A 57 -4.29 -15.42 5.46
CA ALA A 57 -3.39 -16.08 4.51
C ALA A 57 -2.81 -17.41 5.02
N PHE A 58 -2.53 -17.51 6.31
CA PHE A 58 -1.78 -18.64 6.88
C PHE A 58 -2.61 -19.54 7.78
N SER A 59 -3.54 -18.99 8.59
CA SER A 59 -4.38 -19.79 9.47
C SER A 59 -5.60 -20.35 8.74
N TYR A 60 -6.30 -19.53 7.96
CA TYR A 60 -7.46 -19.97 7.17
C TYR A 60 -7.09 -20.42 5.76
N GLY A 61 -6.03 -19.84 5.18
CA GLY A 61 -5.59 -20.15 3.81
C GLY A 61 -6.49 -19.53 2.74
N ASP A 62 -7.25 -18.49 3.08
CA ASP A 62 -8.24 -17.86 2.19
C ASP A 62 -7.65 -16.74 1.32
N CYS A 63 -6.46 -16.26 1.65
CA CYS A 63 -5.75 -15.23 0.89
C CYS A 63 -4.47 -15.77 0.29
N VAL A 64 -4.33 -15.60 -1.02
CA VAL A 64 -3.14 -15.97 -1.79
C VAL A 64 -2.76 -14.83 -2.72
N LEU A 65 -1.59 -14.92 -3.35
CA LEU A 65 -1.12 -13.90 -4.28
C LEU A 65 -2.05 -13.81 -5.50
N ASN A 66 -2.38 -12.58 -5.91
CA ASN A 66 -3.10 -12.34 -7.15
C ASN A 66 -2.15 -12.47 -8.35
N ALA A 67 -2.58 -13.11 -9.44
CA ALA A 67 -1.76 -13.35 -10.63
C ALA A 67 -1.21 -12.08 -11.29
N ASN A 68 -1.86 -10.93 -11.11
CA ASN A 68 -1.39 -9.67 -11.67
C ASN A 68 -0.08 -9.20 -11.03
N ILE A 69 0.16 -9.55 -9.76
CA ILE A 69 1.37 -9.14 -9.03
C ILE A 69 2.63 -9.78 -9.65
N PRO A 70 2.76 -11.12 -9.74
CA PRO A 70 3.95 -11.72 -10.36
C PRO A 70 4.04 -11.42 -11.86
N SER A 71 2.92 -11.30 -12.58
CA SER A 71 2.93 -10.95 -14.01
C SER A 71 3.49 -9.55 -14.25
N LEU A 72 3.05 -8.56 -13.45
CA LEU A 72 3.47 -7.17 -13.62
C LEU A 72 4.90 -6.95 -13.09
N LEU A 73 5.13 -7.30 -11.83
CA LEU A 73 6.43 -7.04 -11.18
C LEU A 73 7.53 -7.98 -11.72
N GLY A 74 7.21 -9.25 -11.96
CA GLY A 74 8.14 -10.20 -12.58
C GLY A 74 8.48 -9.82 -14.02
N GLY A 75 7.47 -9.39 -14.81
CA GLY A 75 7.69 -8.92 -16.19
C GLY A 75 8.55 -7.66 -16.28
N MET A 76 8.57 -6.82 -15.24
CA MET A 76 9.43 -5.64 -15.14
C MET A 76 10.76 -5.92 -14.41
N ASN A 77 10.99 -7.13 -13.95
CA ASN A 77 12.11 -7.47 -13.07
C ASN A 77 12.19 -6.57 -11.82
N ASP A 78 11.04 -6.29 -11.21
CA ASP A 78 10.90 -5.37 -10.08
C ASP A 78 11.20 -6.09 -8.75
N ALA A 79 12.23 -5.64 -8.04
CA ALA A 79 12.68 -6.23 -6.77
C ALA A 79 11.62 -6.19 -5.65
N ARG A 80 10.55 -5.40 -5.79
CA ARG A 80 9.45 -5.38 -4.82
C ARG A 80 8.65 -6.68 -4.78
N LEU A 81 8.71 -7.51 -5.83
CA LEU A 81 8.01 -8.79 -5.84
C LEU A 81 8.39 -9.65 -4.64
N GLU A 82 9.68 -9.77 -4.35
CA GLU A 82 10.21 -10.53 -3.21
C GLU A 82 9.84 -9.92 -1.84
N LYS A 83 9.52 -8.61 -1.82
CA LYS A 83 9.07 -7.94 -0.60
C LYS A 83 7.58 -8.16 -0.34
N TYR A 84 6.79 -8.33 -1.39
CA TYR A 84 5.33 -8.50 -1.27
C TYR A 84 4.90 -9.95 -1.09
N ALA A 85 5.67 -10.90 -1.65
CA ALA A 85 5.30 -12.30 -1.65
C ALA A 85 6.49 -13.23 -1.37
N THR A 86 6.19 -14.42 -0.90
CA THR A 86 7.14 -15.53 -0.85
C THR A 86 6.97 -16.41 -2.08
N THR A 87 8.03 -17.11 -2.49
CA THR A 87 7.92 -18.14 -3.51
C THR A 87 7.05 -19.30 -3.04
N ASN A 88 6.50 -20.05 -3.99
CA ASN A 88 5.87 -21.34 -3.74
C ASN A 88 6.91 -22.46 -3.46
N ALA A 89 6.47 -23.71 -3.35
CA ALA A 89 7.34 -24.84 -3.09
C ALA A 89 8.36 -25.14 -4.23
N ASP A 90 8.04 -24.71 -5.45
CA ASP A 90 8.90 -24.88 -6.63
C ASP A 90 9.92 -23.74 -6.78
N GLY A 91 9.86 -22.74 -5.92
CA GLY A 91 10.73 -21.57 -5.96
C GLY A 91 10.21 -20.45 -6.85
N ASP A 92 8.99 -20.55 -7.37
CA ASP A 92 8.37 -19.60 -8.29
C ASP A 92 7.40 -18.66 -7.59
N PHE A 93 7.19 -17.46 -8.18
CA PHE A 93 6.09 -16.58 -7.80
C PHE A 93 4.86 -16.90 -8.65
N PHE A 94 3.90 -17.55 -8.03
CA PHE A 94 2.66 -17.95 -8.69
C PHE A 94 1.43 -17.34 -7.98
N GLY A 95 0.53 -16.72 -8.75
CA GLY A 95 -0.70 -16.13 -8.24
C GLY A 95 -1.94 -16.60 -8.98
N ILE A 96 -3.10 -16.45 -8.36
CA ILE A 96 -4.41 -16.81 -8.94
C ILE A 96 -5.15 -15.56 -9.40
N ARG A 97 -5.85 -15.66 -10.53
CA ARG A 97 -6.74 -14.59 -11.01
C ARG A 97 -7.95 -14.46 -10.08
N ASN A 98 -8.34 -13.23 -9.80
CA ASN A 98 -9.63 -12.99 -9.18
C ASN A 98 -10.76 -13.42 -10.12
N GLY A 99 -11.82 -14.02 -9.56
CA GLY A 99 -12.97 -14.48 -10.34
C GLY A 99 -12.74 -15.77 -11.12
N VAL A 100 -11.66 -16.50 -10.87
CA VAL A 100 -11.58 -17.90 -11.33
C VAL A 100 -12.80 -18.62 -10.79
N LYS A 101 -13.65 -19.09 -11.69
CA LYS A 101 -14.85 -19.84 -11.37
C LYS A 101 -14.45 -21.03 -10.51
N GLY A 102 -15.18 -21.19 -9.43
CA GLY A 102 -14.84 -22.14 -8.36
C GLY A 102 -14.43 -23.47 -8.94
N LEU A 103 -13.49 -24.04 -8.29
CA LEU A 103 -12.90 -25.28 -8.61
C LEU A 103 -14.02 -26.27 -8.89
N GLU A 104 -14.22 -26.57 -10.17
CA GLU A 104 -15.22 -27.51 -10.60
C GLU A 104 -15.06 -28.81 -9.82
N GLU A 105 -16.18 -29.50 -9.60
CA GLU A 105 -16.23 -30.78 -8.88
C GLU A 105 -15.01 -31.64 -9.23
N GLY A 106 -14.21 -31.99 -8.23
CA GLY A 106 -12.98 -32.77 -8.38
C GLY A 106 -11.68 -31.98 -8.53
N LYS A 107 -11.71 -30.64 -8.62
CA LYS A 107 -10.50 -29.80 -8.50
C LYS A 107 -10.46 -29.19 -7.13
N ASN A 108 -9.79 -29.86 -6.23
CA ASN A 108 -9.68 -29.48 -4.84
C ASN A 108 -8.97 -28.11 -4.68
N SER A 109 -9.53 -27.21 -3.88
CA SER A 109 -8.88 -25.96 -3.48
C SER A 109 -7.47 -26.18 -2.93
N ASP A 110 -7.21 -27.34 -2.37
CA ASP A 110 -5.92 -27.71 -1.81
C ASP A 110 -4.82 -27.81 -2.88
N ASN A 111 -5.15 -28.20 -4.12
CA ASN A 111 -4.20 -28.22 -5.23
C ASN A 111 -3.67 -26.82 -5.58
N TYR A 112 -4.50 -25.78 -5.45
CA TYR A 112 -4.05 -24.41 -5.68
C TYR A 112 -3.27 -23.87 -4.48
N LYS A 113 -3.67 -24.23 -3.25
CA LYS A 113 -2.95 -23.85 -2.04
C LYS A 113 -1.49 -24.32 -2.02
N ALA A 114 -1.22 -25.47 -2.65
CA ALA A 114 0.12 -26.02 -2.73
C ALA A 114 1.04 -25.29 -3.72
N ILE A 115 0.48 -24.70 -4.78
CA ILE A 115 1.25 -24.09 -5.87
C ILE A 115 1.28 -22.57 -5.84
N VAL A 116 0.49 -21.91 -4.98
CA VAL A 116 0.40 -20.46 -4.94
C VAL A 116 1.37 -19.84 -3.94
N SER A 117 1.84 -18.66 -4.29
CA SER A 117 2.61 -17.80 -3.40
C SER A 117 1.71 -17.14 -2.36
N LYS A 118 2.28 -16.83 -1.20
CA LYS A 118 1.61 -16.16 -0.10
C LYS A 118 2.20 -14.75 0.12
N PRO A 119 1.50 -13.86 0.82
CA PRO A 119 2.06 -12.58 1.24
C PRO A 119 3.33 -12.79 2.08
N ASN A 120 4.35 -11.97 1.83
CA ASN A 120 5.58 -11.99 2.63
C ASN A 120 5.36 -11.22 3.94
N LEU A 121 4.76 -11.86 4.91
CA LEU A 121 4.52 -11.28 6.24
C LEU A 121 4.54 -12.36 7.32
N VAL A 122 4.79 -11.92 8.55
CA VAL A 122 4.70 -12.75 9.75
C VAL A 122 3.55 -12.27 10.64
N ALA A 123 3.16 -13.07 11.62
CA ALA A 123 2.05 -12.75 12.51
C ALA A 123 2.18 -11.38 13.18
N THR A 124 3.39 -10.97 13.52
CA THR A 124 3.69 -9.68 14.17
C THR A 124 3.96 -8.54 13.21
N SER A 125 3.88 -8.76 11.89
CA SER A 125 4.04 -7.69 10.90
C SER A 125 3.04 -6.56 11.16
N PRO A 126 3.45 -5.29 11.19
CA PRO A 126 2.53 -4.19 11.41
C PRO A 126 1.50 -4.07 10.27
N ALA A 127 0.25 -3.75 10.60
CA ALA A 127 -0.73 -3.33 9.60
C ALA A 127 -0.51 -1.84 9.31
N ILE A 128 0.12 -1.54 8.20
CA ILE A 128 0.46 -0.17 7.80
C ILE A 128 -0.80 0.60 7.40
N LEU A 129 -1.00 1.77 7.99
CA LEU A 129 -2.15 2.65 7.75
C LEU A 129 -1.80 3.91 6.96
N ALA A 130 -0.58 4.42 7.10
CA ALA A 130 -0.10 5.59 6.38
C ALA A 130 1.39 5.48 6.13
N THR A 131 1.83 5.83 4.93
CA THR A 131 3.23 5.77 4.52
C THR A 131 3.74 7.12 4.05
N ALA A 132 5.07 7.29 4.10
CA ALA A 132 5.75 8.46 3.55
C ALA A 132 5.51 8.57 2.03
N GLY A 133 5.61 7.46 1.31
CA GLY A 133 5.37 7.46 -0.15
C GLY A 133 3.99 8.00 -0.51
N GLU A 134 2.93 7.51 0.16
CA GLU A 134 1.57 8.03 -0.05
C GLU A 134 1.47 9.52 0.30
N THR A 135 2.00 9.91 1.44
CA THR A 135 1.93 11.29 1.92
C THR A 135 2.56 12.26 0.91
N ILE A 136 3.77 11.94 0.45
CA ILE A 136 4.51 12.80 -0.49
C ILE A 136 3.81 12.84 -1.87
N LEU A 137 3.18 11.74 -2.30
CA LEU A 137 2.38 11.74 -3.54
C LEU A 137 1.09 12.58 -3.40
N LEU A 138 0.47 12.63 -2.22
CA LEU A 138 -0.65 13.56 -1.94
C LEU A 138 -0.19 15.01 -1.94
N GLU A 139 1.01 15.31 -1.43
CA GLU A 139 1.63 16.64 -1.54
C GLU A 139 1.93 17.01 -2.99
N ALA A 140 2.40 16.05 -3.80
CA ALA A 140 2.61 16.27 -5.24
C ALA A 140 1.30 16.61 -5.96
N GLU A 141 0.20 15.94 -5.64
CA GLU A 141 -1.13 16.26 -6.17
C GLU A 141 -1.58 17.65 -5.72
N ALA A 142 -1.37 18.01 -4.45
CA ALA A 142 -1.68 19.33 -3.93
C ALA A 142 -0.90 20.43 -4.69
N ALA A 143 0.41 20.23 -4.90
CA ALA A 143 1.23 21.15 -5.67
C ALA A 143 0.77 21.28 -7.14
N LEU A 144 0.38 20.16 -7.78
CA LEU A 144 -0.18 20.15 -9.14
C LEU A 144 -1.48 20.96 -9.23
N ARG A 145 -2.27 20.99 -8.16
CA ARG A 145 -3.50 21.79 -8.05
C ARG A 145 -3.22 23.28 -7.73
N GLY A 146 -1.95 23.66 -7.57
CA GLY A 146 -1.55 25.01 -7.19
C GLY A 146 -1.84 25.37 -5.71
N TRP A 147 -1.93 24.38 -4.85
CA TRP A 147 -2.12 24.57 -3.41
C TRP A 147 -0.78 24.83 -2.73
N ASN A 148 -0.83 25.49 -1.56
CA ASN A 148 0.37 25.80 -0.79
C ASN A 148 0.92 24.53 -0.11
N VAL A 149 2.04 24.04 -0.60
CA VAL A 149 2.76 22.87 -0.05
C VAL A 149 3.91 23.28 0.88
N ASN A 150 3.86 24.46 1.46
CA ASN A 150 4.86 24.94 2.44
C ASN A 150 6.31 24.94 1.89
N GLY A 151 6.50 25.31 0.64
CA GLY A 151 7.83 25.40 0.03
C GLY A 151 8.55 24.07 -0.21
N LYS A 152 7.87 22.94 -0.11
CA LYS A 152 8.47 21.59 -0.19
C LYS A 152 8.95 21.19 -1.60
N GLY A 153 8.61 21.97 -2.63
CA GLY A 153 9.05 21.76 -4.00
C GLY A 153 7.93 21.81 -5.03
N THR A 154 8.27 21.53 -6.28
CA THR A 154 7.29 21.44 -7.36
C THR A 154 6.54 20.10 -7.33
N ALA A 155 5.42 20.02 -8.05
CA ALA A 155 4.68 18.76 -8.22
C ALA A 155 5.59 17.63 -8.74
N LYS A 156 6.52 17.95 -9.65
CA LYS A 156 7.49 16.99 -10.20
C LYS A 156 8.47 16.51 -9.13
N ASP A 157 9.07 17.43 -8.38
CA ASP A 157 10.05 17.07 -7.33
C ASP A 157 9.41 16.18 -6.26
N LEU A 158 8.20 16.54 -5.83
CA LEU A 158 7.42 15.76 -4.86
C LEU A 158 7.01 14.40 -5.43
N TYR A 159 6.60 14.33 -6.69
CA TYR A 159 6.29 13.06 -7.33
C TYR A 159 7.50 12.11 -7.35
N GLU A 160 8.66 12.59 -7.81
CA GLU A 160 9.89 11.81 -7.84
C GLU A 160 10.33 11.37 -6.42
N LYS A 161 10.20 12.26 -5.43
CA LYS A 161 10.46 11.94 -4.02
C LYS A 161 9.50 10.87 -3.50
N GLY A 162 8.21 10.98 -3.81
CA GLY A 162 7.18 10.02 -3.40
C GLY A 162 7.40 8.64 -4.02
N VAL A 163 7.74 8.58 -5.30
CA VAL A 163 8.10 7.32 -5.97
C VAL A 163 9.31 6.69 -5.28
N LYS A 164 10.39 7.44 -5.01
CA LYS A 164 11.56 6.91 -4.29
C LYS A 164 11.21 6.39 -2.89
N ALA A 165 10.34 7.10 -2.16
CA ALA A 165 9.92 6.67 -0.83
C ALA A 165 9.04 5.41 -0.84
N SER A 166 8.45 5.05 -1.99
CA SER A 166 7.63 3.83 -2.17
C SER A 166 8.46 2.56 -2.46
N PHE A 167 9.76 2.72 -2.72
CA PHE A 167 10.72 1.64 -2.90
C PHE A 167 11.46 1.33 -1.60
#